data_e3cb8720dcb2f8bb6d35cb2639e9eb47
#
_entry.id   e3cb8720dcb2f8bb6d35cb2639e9eb47
#
_cell.length_a   1.000
_cell.length_b   1.000
_cell.length_c   1.000
_cell.angle_alpha   90.00
_cell.angle_beta   90.00
_cell.angle_gamma   90.00
#
_symmetry.space_group_name_H-M   'P 1'
#
loop_
_entity.id
_entity.type
_entity.pdbx_description
1 polymer ?
#
loop_
_entity_poly.entity_id
_entity_poly.type
_entity_poly.pdbx_seq_one_letter_code
_entity_poly.pdbx_strand_id
1 'polypeptide(L)'
;DITIREGEIFLLPGSVPHSPQRPKNTIGLVIERRRRKEELDGLQWYCKNCHKKVYEEFFPLTNIEKDFDAVFKRYFNNYENYQCQHCGTLNN
;
A
#
# COMPACT_ATOMS: atom_id res chain seq x y z
N ASP A 1 -8.27 -7.21 11.38
CA ASP A 1 -8.05 -8.02 10.18
C ASP A 1 -9.36 -8.60 9.67
N ILE A 2 -9.49 -8.68 8.36
CA ILE A 2 -10.66 -9.26 7.70
C ILE A 2 -10.20 -10.47 6.91
N THR A 3 -10.80 -11.62 7.20
CA THR A 3 -10.52 -12.87 6.49
C THR A 3 -11.54 -13.07 5.38
N ILE A 4 -11.03 -13.28 4.15
CA ILE A 4 -11.86 -13.60 3.00
C ILE A 4 -11.55 -15.05 2.62
N ARG A 5 -12.56 -15.93 2.77
CA ARG A 5 -12.42 -17.36 2.50
C ARG A 5 -12.77 -17.67 1.05
N GLU A 6 -12.43 -18.87 0.63
CA GLU A 6 -12.82 -19.36 -0.70
C GLU A 6 -14.32 -19.21 -0.92
N GLY A 7 -14.70 -18.66 -2.07
CA GLY A 7 -16.10 -18.42 -2.41
C GLY A 7 -16.70 -17.17 -1.83
N GLU A 8 -15.97 -16.43 -0.99
CA GLU A 8 -16.46 -15.21 -0.38
C GLU A 8 -16.05 -13.96 -1.16
N ILE A 9 -16.87 -12.92 -1.01
CA ILE A 9 -16.62 -11.60 -1.62
C ILE A 9 -16.59 -10.57 -0.50
N PHE A 10 -15.64 -9.65 -0.59
CA PHE A 10 -15.55 -8.53 0.34
C PHE A 10 -15.59 -7.21 -0.43
N LEU A 11 -16.47 -6.30 -0.02
CA LEU A 11 -16.55 -4.97 -0.57
C LEU A 11 -15.69 -4.02 0.26
N LEU A 12 -14.58 -3.56 -0.32
CA LEU A 12 -13.70 -2.60 0.33
C LEU A 12 -14.12 -1.19 -0.08
N PRO A 13 -14.58 -0.35 0.87
CA PRO A 13 -14.91 1.03 0.56
C PRO A 13 -13.70 1.82 0.09
N GLY A 14 -13.92 2.85 -0.72
CA GLY A 14 -12.86 3.76 -1.14
C GLY A 14 -12.22 4.49 0.04
N SER A 15 -10.97 4.90 -0.13
CA SER A 15 -10.21 5.70 0.84
C SER A 15 -9.95 5.00 2.18
N VAL A 16 -10.07 3.69 2.23
CA VAL A 16 -9.72 2.91 3.43
C VAL A 16 -8.31 2.35 3.26
N PRO A 17 -7.35 2.73 4.12
CA PRO A 17 -6.02 2.12 4.08
C PRO A 17 -6.11 0.61 4.31
N HIS A 18 -5.40 -0.15 3.49
CA HIS A 18 -5.45 -1.60 3.56
C HIS A 18 -4.16 -2.21 3.03
N SER A 19 -3.89 -3.43 3.46
CA SER A 19 -2.74 -4.20 3.00
C SER A 19 -3.21 -5.62 2.71
N PRO A 20 -3.49 -5.95 1.45
CA PRO A 20 -3.95 -7.29 1.09
C PRO A 20 -2.85 -8.32 1.35
N GLN A 21 -3.22 -9.42 2.00
CA GLN A 21 -2.33 -10.54 2.23
C GLN A 21 -2.92 -11.78 1.57
N ARG A 22 -2.10 -12.51 0.85
CA ARG A 22 -2.54 -13.71 0.14
C ARG A 22 -1.66 -14.88 0.49
N PRO A 23 -2.24 -15.96 1.04
CA PRO A 23 -1.48 -17.18 1.31
C PRO A 23 -0.94 -17.81 0.04
N LYS A 24 0.10 -18.62 0.18
CA LYS A 24 0.68 -19.39 -0.91
C LYS A 24 -0.39 -20.29 -1.54
N ASN A 25 -0.32 -20.47 -2.85
CA ASN A 25 -1.22 -21.32 -3.62
C ASN A 25 -2.68 -20.87 -3.60
N THR A 26 -2.93 -19.58 -3.49
CA THR A 26 -4.27 -19.02 -3.60
C THR A 26 -4.39 -18.08 -4.78
N ILE A 27 -5.62 -17.95 -5.28
CA ILE A 27 -5.94 -17.04 -6.38
C ILE A 27 -7.04 -16.09 -5.87
N GLY A 28 -6.82 -14.80 -6.07
CA GLY A 28 -7.83 -13.79 -5.73
C GLY A 28 -8.17 -12.95 -6.95
N LEU A 29 -9.44 -12.59 -7.05
CA LEU A 29 -9.92 -11.69 -8.10
C LEU A 29 -10.25 -10.34 -7.46
N VAL A 30 -9.69 -9.27 -8.04
CA VAL A 30 -9.98 -7.91 -7.63
C VAL A 30 -10.72 -7.21 -8.76
N ILE A 31 -11.87 -6.63 -8.43
CA ILE A 31 -12.66 -5.85 -9.39
C ILE A 31 -12.64 -4.41 -8.93
N GLU A 32 -12.13 -3.53 -9.77
CA GLU A 32 -12.00 -2.12 -9.46
C GLU A 32 -12.69 -1.26 -10.51
N ARG A 33 -13.20 -0.10 -10.07
CA ARG A 33 -13.71 0.92 -10.97
C ARG A 33 -12.54 1.57 -11.71
N ARG A 34 -12.78 1.95 -12.97
CA ARG A 34 -11.78 2.71 -13.73
C ARG A 34 -11.53 4.06 -13.03
N ARG A 35 -10.27 4.42 -12.89
CA ARG A 35 -9.89 5.70 -12.27
C ARG A 35 -10.13 6.87 -13.21
N ARG A 36 -10.55 7.99 -12.64
CA ARG A 36 -10.66 9.25 -13.36
C ARG A 36 -9.30 9.95 -13.36
N LYS A 37 -9.12 10.96 -14.22
CA LYS A 37 -7.85 11.68 -14.36
C LYS A 37 -7.39 12.34 -13.05
N GLU A 38 -8.33 12.87 -12.28
CA GLU A 38 -8.04 13.57 -11.04
C GLU A 38 -7.88 12.64 -9.82
N GLU A 39 -8.13 11.36 -9.97
CA GLU A 39 -8.02 10.40 -8.86
C GLU A 39 -6.58 9.95 -8.67
N LEU A 40 -6.12 9.96 -7.42
CA LEU A 40 -4.78 9.53 -7.06
C LEU A 40 -4.86 8.28 -6.19
N ASP A 41 -3.91 7.37 -6.42
CA ASP A 41 -3.68 6.25 -5.51
C ASP A 41 -2.61 6.67 -4.50
N GLY A 42 -2.63 6.07 -3.33
CA GLY A 42 -1.67 6.36 -2.28
C GLY A 42 -1.04 5.11 -1.71
N LEU A 43 0.25 5.19 -1.40
CA LEU A 43 0.96 4.18 -0.64
C LEU A 43 1.43 4.80 0.66
N GLN A 44 1.25 4.07 1.75
CA GLN A 44 1.60 4.52 3.09
C GLN A 44 2.43 3.47 3.79
N TRP A 45 3.43 3.90 4.53
CA TRP A 45 4.25 3.03 5.36
C TRP A 45 4.15 3.47 6.82
N TYR A 46 3.97 2.51 7.70
CA TYR A 46 3.87 2.75 9.13
C TYR A 46 5.05 2.10 9.85
N CYS A 47 5.49 2.73 10.94
CA CYS A 47 6.62 2.22 11.71
C CYS A 47 6.27 0.87 12.34
N LYS A 48 7.15 -0.10 12.15
CA LYS A 48 6.98 -1.43 12.74
C LYS A 48 7.10 -1.44 14.26
N ASN A 49 7.69 -0.39 14.82
CA ASN A 49 7.87 -0.27 16.28
C ASN A 49 6.79 0.58 16.94
N CYS A 50 6.61 1.83 16.51
CA CYS A 50 5.67 2.75 17.18
C CYS A 50 4.34 2.93 16.42
N HIS A 51 4.20 2.33 15.24
CA HIS A 51 2.99 2.35 14.41
C HIS A 51 2.58 3.72 13.86
N LYS A 52 3.43 4.74 13.97
CA LYS A 52 3.18 6.03 13.36
C LYS A 52 3.56 6.01 11.88
N LYS A 53 2.92 6.88 11.09
CA LYS A 53 3.20 6.96 9.65
C LYS A 53 4.64 7.43 9.43
N VAL A 54 5.36 6.70 8.58
CA VAL A 54 6.76 6.98 8.25
C VAL A 54 6.86 7.69 6.91
N TYR A 55 6.12 7.24 5.93
CA TYR A 55 6.19 7.75 4.57
C TYR A 55 4.86 7.59 3.87
N GLU A 56 4.57 8.51 2.96
CA GLU A 56 3.34 8.49 2.18
C GLU A 56 3.60 9.12 0.83
N GLU A 57 3.02 8.57 -0.21
CA GLU A 57 3.13 9.12 -1.55
C GLU A 57 1.82 8.90 -2.31
N PHE A 58 1.30 9.94 -2.94
CA PHE A 58 0.14 9.89 -3.81
C PHE A 58 0.56 10.10 -5.25
N PHE A 59 -0.06 9.38 -6.18
CA PHE A 59 0.32 9.39 -7.59
C PHE A 59 -0.84 8.96 -8.46
N PRO A 60 -0.91 9.43 -9.73
CA PRO A 60 -1.89 8.89 -10.67
C PRO A 60 -1.46 7.47 -11.08
N LEU A 61 -2.35 6.51 -10.90
CA LEU A 61 -2.06 5.11 -11.23
C LEU A 61 -2.52 4.82 -12.65
N THR A 62 -1.57 4.60 -13.56
CA THR A 62 -1.83 4.22 -14.95
C THR A 62 -1.27 2.85 -15.28
N ASN A 63 -0.16 2.45 -14.65
CA ASN A 63 0.47 1.15 -14.82
C ASN A 63 0.93 0.66 -13.45
N ILE A 64 0.28 -0.40 -12.96
CA ILE A 64 0.53 -0.89 -11.60
C ILE A 64 2.00 -1.24 -11.38
N GLU A 65 2.60 -1.99 -12.30
CA GLU A 65 3.98 -2.44 -12.13
C GLU A 65 4.97 -1.28 -12.11
N LYS A 66 4.88 -0.37 -13.08
CA LYS A 66 5.82 0.74 -13.21
C LYS A 66 5.63 1.78 -12.12
N ASP A 67 4.38 2.14 -11.81
CA ASP A 67 4.10 3.21 -10.87
C ASP A 67 4.43 2.78 -9.44
N PHE A 68 4.06 1.56 -9.04
CA PHE A 68 4.41 1.03 -7.72
C PHE A 68 5.91 0.84 -7.58
N ASP A 69 6.58 0.31 -8.60
CA ASP A 69 8.03 0.12 -8.58
C ASP A 69 8.75 1.45 -8.37
N ALA A 70 8.33 2.50 -9.06
CA ALA A 70 8.91 3.83 -8.90
C ALA A 70 8.75 4.36 -7.47
N VAL A 71 7.58 4.19 -6.86
CA VAL A 71 7.33 4.62 -5.47
C VAL A 71 8.17 3.81 -4.49
N PHE A 72 8.24 2.50 -4.66
CA PHE A 72 9.07 1.63 -3.81
C PHE A 72 10.55 2.01 -3.91
N LYS A 73 11.03 2.30 -5.10
CA LYS A 73 12.42 2.74 -5.28
C LYS A 73 12.71 4.05 -4.55
N ARG A 74 11.81 5.01 -4.63
CA ARG A 74 11.97 6.27 -3.89
C ARG A 74 12.00 6.03 -2.38
N TYR A 75 11.13 5.17 -1.88
CA TYR A 75 11.10 4.84 -0.46
C TYR A 75 12.41 4.18 0.01
N PHE A 76 12.87 3.16 -0.71
CA PHE A 76 14.02 2.36 -0.28
C PHE A 76 15.38 2.99 -0.61
N ASN A 77 15.45 3.93 -1.56
CA ASN A 77 16.71 4.56 -1.95
C ASN A 77 17.17 5.70 -1.05
N ASN A 78 16.32 6.14 -0.14
CA ASN A 78 16.67 7.22 0.79
C ASN A 78 16.26 6.79 2.21
N TYR A 79 17.27 6.60 3.08
CA TYR A 79 17.01 6.14 4.45
C TYR A 79 16.13 7.10 5.24
N GLU A 80 16.13 8.40 4.91
CA GLU A 80 15.27 9.38 5.56
C GLU A 80 13.79 9.06 5.36
N ASN A 81 13.44 8.41 4.25
CA ASN A 81 12.07 8.01 3.98
C ASN A 81 11.59 6.87 4.86
N TYR A 82 12.48 5.93 5.22
CA TYR A 82 12.07 4.78 6.03
C TYR A 82 12.54 4.85 7.49
N GLN A 83 13.22 5.92 7.89
CA GLN A 83 13.54 6.15 9.29
C GLN A 83 12.40 6.86 10.00
N CYS A 84 11.90 6.28 11.09
CA CYS A 84 10.82 6.89 11.85
C CYS A 84 11.29 8.16 12.54
N GLN A 85 10.59 9.27 12.30
CA GLN A 85 10.89 10.57 12.92
C GLN A 85 10.58 10.58 14.42
N HIS A 86 9.76 9.64 14.89
CA HIS A 86 9.31 9.62 16.28
C HIS A 86 10.17 8.72 17.17
N CYS A 87 10.60 7.56 16.68
CA CYS A 87 11.37 6.62 17.49
C CYS A 87 12.71 6.23 16.89
N GLY A 88 13.05 6.70 15.69
CA GLY A 88 14.33 6.44 15.02
C GLY A 88 14.48 5.06 14.38
N THR A 89 13.47 4.21 14.46
CA THR A 89 13.51 2.88 13.88
C THR A 89 13.62 2.93 12.36
N LEU A 90 14.50 2.11 11.78
CA LEU A 90 14.59 1.92 10.33
C LEU A 90 13.56 0.88 9.88
N ASN A 91 12.75 1.24 8.88
CA ASN A 91 11.64 0.41 8.40
C ASN A 91 11.91 -0.11 6.97
N ASN A 92 13.10 -0.60 6.76
CA ASN A 92 13.50 -1.19 5.48
C ASN A 92 13.17 -2.67 5.37
#